data_a198337556e693d3deb474209e9a23b3
#
_entry.id   a198337556e693d3deb474209e9a23b3
#
_cell.length_a   1.000
_cell.length_b   1.000
_cell.length_c   1.000
_cell.angle_alpha   90.00
_cell.angle_beta   90.00
_cell.angle_gamma   90.00
#
_symmetry.space_group_name_H-M   'P 1'
#
loop_
_entity.id
_entity.type
_entity.pdbx_description
1 polymer ?
#
loop_
_entity_poly.entity_id
_entity_poly.type
_entity_poly.pdbx_seq_one_letter_code
_entity_poly.pdbx_strand_id
1 'polypeptide(L)'
;MLLVTGASGAYGYFFIYQSEDSDDVEVQQEQVQETNETVEEEPEEPEEPEEPPQEDNSSFFVGMKDECFEYDGIDRCWTIYVPNSTDDSQSIPLILDLHALQRSADNQYELSDMDRIAEENNAIVVYPHGYENSWNFGQCCDPANEAGIDDYGFLRTLIYHTSDTFPVDTGRVYMTGWSTGCAMAQAFANDASDILTAMACMSM
;
A
#
# COMPACT_ATOMS: atom_id res chain seq x y z
N MET A 1 -6.04 -22.49 15.11
CA MET A 1 -4.91 -21.89 14.34
C MET A 1 -4.75 -22.73 13.09
N LEU A 2 -5.13 -22.17 11.97
CA LEU A 2 -5.09 -22.87 10.67
C LEU A 2 -3.72 -22.63 10.05
N LEU A 3 -2.92 -23.65 9.84
CA LEU A 3 -1.68 -23.59 9.09
C LEU A 3 -1.89 -24.37 7.79
N VAL A 4 -1.94 -23.64 6.66
CA VAL A 4 -1.91 -24.26 5.33
C VAL A 4 -0.49 -24.13 4.82
N THR A 5 0.22 -25.24 4.73
CA THR A 5 1.50 -25.30 4.02
C THR A 5 1.30 -26.08 2.74
N GLY A 6 1.33 -25.39 1.60
CA GLY A 6 1.44 -26.02 0.32
C GLY A 6 2.88 -26.45 0.07
N ALA A 7 3.10 -27.75 -0.08
CA ALA A 7 4.34 -28.31 -0.60
C ALA A 7 4.02 -29.19 -1.78
N SER A 8 4.69 -28.94 -2.89
CA SER A 8 4.71 -29.79 -4.08
C SER A 8 5.34 -31.14 -3.72
N GLY A 9 4.52 -32.16 -3.67
CA GLY A 9 4.92 -33.53 -3.39
C GLY A 9 3.87 -34.28 -2.60
N ALA A 10 3.46 -35.39 -3.09
CA ALA A 10 2.36 -36.30 -2.86
C ALA A 10 1.92 -36.67 -1.43
N TYR A 11 1.97 -35.78 -0.44
CA TYR A 11 1.34 -36.02 0.87
C TYR A 11 0.84 -34.70 1.46
N GLY A 12 -0.48 -34.47 1.45
CA GLY A 12 -1.14 -33.41 2.17
C GLY A 12 -1.59 -33.89 3.56
N TYR A 13 -1.21 -33.17 4.63
CA TYR A 13 -1.78 -33.39 5.96
C TYR A 13 -2.81 -32.29 6.24
N PHE A 14 -4.02 -32.71 6.58
CA PHE A 14 -5.10 -31.83 7.04
C PHE A 14 -5.21 -31.92 8.56
N PHE A 15 -5.09 -30.82 9.28
CA PHE A 15 -5.39 -30.75 10.71
C PHE A 15 -6.61 -29.88 10.92
N ILE A 16 -7.69 -30.46 11.47
CA ILE A 16 -8.82 -29.70 11.97
C ILE A 16 -8.69 -29.62 13.50
N TYR A 17 -8.65 -28.39 14.02
CA TYR A 17 -8.66 -28.15 15.46
C TYR A 17 -10.05 -27.66 15.85
N GLN A 18 -10.80 -28.45 16.62
CA GLN A 18 -11.96 -28.02 17.36
C GLN A 18 -11.58 -27.85 18.83
N SER A 19 -11.80 -26.66 19.35
CA SER A 19 -11.68 -26.36 20.77
C SER A 19 -13.04 -26.62 21.42
N GLU A 20 -13.14 -27.71 22.20
CA GLU A 20 -14.01 -27.76 23.38
C GLU A 20 -13.56 -28.93 24.28
N ASP A 21 -13.34 -28.57 25.51
CA ASP A 21 -13.14 -29.36 26.74
C ASP A 21 -12.81 -30.86 26.71
N SER A 22 -11.64 -31.10 27.30
CA SER A 22 -11.25 -32.29 28.06
C SER A 22 -11.40 -33.69 27.43
N ASP A 23 -10.25 -34.34 27.40
CA ASP A 23 -10.02 -35.81 27.42
C ASP A 23 -10.31 -36.59 26.13
N ASP A 24 -9.21 -37.20 25.64
CA ASP A 24 -9.11 -38.23 24.61
C ASP A 24 -9.22 -37.81 23.14
N VAL A 25 -8.04 -37.49 22.55
CA VAL A 25 -7.88 -37.42 21.09
C VAL A 25 -7.39 -38.77 20.58
N GLU A 26 -8.32 -39.55 20.02
CA GLU A 26 -8.00 -40.72 19.21
C GLU A 26 -7.68 -40.29 17.77
N VAL A 27 -6.42 -40.49 17.33
CA VAL A 27 -5.99 -40.21 15.95
C VAL A 27 -6.31 -41.43 15.10
N GLN A 28 -7.35 -41.34 14.26
CA GLN A 28 -7.60 -42.33 13.22
C GLN A 28 -6.78 -41.98 11.97
N GLN A 29 -5.93 -42.92 11.57
CA GLN A 29 -5.23 -42.88 10.28
C GLN A 29 -6.13 -43.54 9.22
N GLU A 30 -6.65 -42.73 8.31
CA GLU A 30 -7.32 -43.23 7.12
C GLU A 30 -6.30 -43.36 5.98
N GLN A 31 -6.10 -44.60 5.50
CA GLN A 31 -5.29 -44.88 4.31
C GLN A 31 -6.11 -44.61 3.06
N VAL A 32 -5.70 -43.60 2.29
CA VAL A 32 -6.25 -43.34 0.96
C VAL A 32 -5.54 -44.25 -0.05
N GLN A 33 -6.32 -45.16 -0.68
CA GLN A 33 -5.85 -45.98 -1.79
C GLN A 33 -5.67 -45.11 -3.05
N GLU A 34 -4.50 -45.20 -3.67
CA GLU A 34 -4.23 -44.66 -5.00
C GLU A 34 -5.12 -45.35 -6.03
N THR A 35 -6.04 -44.58 -6.64
CA THR A 35 -6.64 -44.96 -7.91
C THR A 35 -5.83 -44.29 -9.02
N ASN A 36 -5.24 -45.13 -9.84
CA ASN A 36 -4.49 -44.76 -11.03
C ASN A 36 -5.49 -44.37 -12.13
N GLU A 37 -5.91 -43.08 -12.16
CA GLU A 37 -6.66 -42.54 -13.28
C GLU A 37 -5.70 -42.01 -14.34
N THR A 38 -5.76 -42.61 -15.51
CA THR A 38 -5.09 -42.18 -16.73
C THR A 38 -5.68 -40.83 -17.12
N VAL A 39 -4.91 -39.75 -16.98
CA VAL A 39 -5.26 -38.43 -17.50
C VAL A 39 -5.19 -38.49 -19.03
N GLU A 40 -6.32 -38.43 -19.70
CA GLU A 40 -6.37 -38.11 -21.13
C GLU A 40 -6.03 -36.62 -21.29
N GLU A 41 -4.97 -36.34 -22.03
CA GLU A 41 -4.62 -34.94 -22.39
C GLU A 41 -5.74 -34.37 -23.28
N GLU A 42 -6.49 -33.39 -22.77
CA GLU A 42 -7.33 -32.52 -23.59
C GLU A 42 -6.46 -31.72 -24.55
N PRO A 43 -6.88 -31.54 -25.83
CA PRO A 43 -6.13 -30.72 -26.76
C PRO A 43 -6.09 -29.26 -26.28
N GLU A 44 -4.86 -28.71 -26.22
CA GLU A 44 -4.64 -27.29 -25.92
C GLU A 44 -5.45 -26.43 -26.89
N GLU A 45 -6.32 -25.56 -26.35
CA GLU A 45 -6.97 -24.51 -27.14
C GLU A 45 -5.86 -23.59 -27.72
N PRO A 46 -5.99 -23.13 -28.99
CA PRO A 46 -5.03 -22.22 -29.56
C PRO A 46 -5.03 -20.92 -28.75
N GLU A 47 -3.85 -20.51 -28.27
CA GLU A 47 -3.64 -19.22 -27.61
C GLU A 47 -4.18 -18.09 -28.49
N GLU A 48 -5.12 -17.29 -27.96
CA GLU A 48 -5.54 -16.06 -28.62
C GLU A 48 -4.30 -15.17 -28.81
N PRO A 49 -4.15 -14.51 -29.99
CA PRO A 49 -3.03 -13.63 -30.22
C PRO A 49 -3.02 -12.51 -29.17
N GLU A 50 -1.89 -12.38 -28.46
CA GLU A 50 -1.66 -11.25 -27.52
C GLU A 50 -1.94 -9.93 -28.25
N GLU A 51 -2.84 -9.14 -27.70
CA GLU A 51 -3.07 -7.78 -28.20
C GLU A 51 -1.74 -7.00 -28.13
N PRO A 52 -1.40 -6.24 -29.18
CA PRO A 52 -0.19 -5.42 -29.14
C PRO A 52 -0.25 -4.47 -27.95
N PRO A 53 0.88 -4.19 -27.25
CA PRO A 53 0.92 -3.26 -26.15
C PRO A 53 0.25 -1.94 -26.56
N GLN A 54 -0.74 -1.49 -25.82
CA GLN A 54 -1.35 -0.18 -26.03
C GLN A 54 -0.25 0.87 -25.86
N GLU A 55 -0.04 1.72 -26.84
CA GLU A 55 0.88 2.85 -26.71
C GLU A 55 0.33 3.74 -25.60
N ASP A 56 1.08 3.82 -24.48
CA ASP A 56 0.80 4.71 -23.39
C ASP A 56 0.95 6.17 -23.86
N ASN A 57 -0.19 6.82 -24.09
CA ASN A 57 -0.26 8.23 -24.49
C ASN A 57 -0.34 9.16 -23.27
N SER A 58 -0.16 8.65 -22.02
CA SER A 58 -0.14 9.48 -20.83
C SER A 58 1.07 10.40 -20.80
N SER A 59 0.89 11.64 -20.35
CA SER A 59 1.96 12.61 -20.16
C SER A 59 2.82 12.34 -18.93
N PHE A 60 2.46 11.34 -18.12
CA PHE A 60 3.10 10.93 -16.88
C PHE A 60 3.45 9.42 -16.88
N PHE A 61 4.30 8.99 -15.94
CA PHE A 61 4.63 7.57 -15.78
C PHE A 61 3.51 6.82 -15.05
N VAL A 62 3.47 5.50 -15.20
CA VAL A 62 2.68 4.54 -14.42
C VAL A 62 3.60 3.60 -13.65
N GLY A 63 3.08 2.96 -12.59
CA GLY A 63 3.87 2.12 -11.70
C GLY A 63 4.49 2.90 -10.54
N MET A 64 5.61 2.39 -10.01
CA MET A 64 6.26 2.95 -8.81
C MET A 64 7.51 3.76 -9.17
N LYS A 65 7.70 4.89 -8.47
CA LYS A 65 8.86 5.76 -8.65
C LYS A 65 9.18 6.52 -7.37
N ASP A 66 10.48 6.74 -7.13
CA ASP A 66 10.96 7.65 -6.10
C ASP A 66 11.22 9.03 -6.70
N GLU A 67 10.77 10.05 -5.99
CA GLU A 67 10.94 11.45 -6.37
C GLU A 67 11.33 12.30 -5.17
N CYS A 68 11.95 13.44 -5.43
CA CYS A 68 12.35 14.41 -4.41
C CYS A 68 12.19 15.82 -4.95
N PHE A 69 11.97 16.76 -4.04
CA PHE A 69 12.17 18.19 -4.29
C PHE A 69 12.85 18.86 -3.09
N GLU A 70 13.45 20.02 -3.31
CA GLU A 70 13.94 20.86 -2.21
C GLU A 70 12.75 21.59 -1.55
N TYR A 71 12.61 21.40 -0.23
CA TYR A 71 11.67 22.12 0.61
C TYR A 71 12.35 22.61 1.88
N ASP A 72 12.27 23.91 2.14
CA ASP A 72 12.88 24.58 3.30
C ASP A 72 14.39 24.27 3.45
N GLY A 73 15.10 24.22 2.30
CA GLY A 73 16.56 24.03 2.24
C GLY A 73 17.04 22.59 2.45
N ILE A 74 16.14 21.62 2.46
CA ILE A 74 16.45 20.18 2.51
C ILE A 74 15.71 19.40 1.42
N ASP A 75 16.32 18.32 0.95
CA ASP A 75 15.67 17.41 0.03
C ASP A 75 14.60 16.60 0.77
N ARG A 76 13.35 16.72 0.31
CA ARG A 76 12.23 15.91 0.79
C ARG A 76 11.80 14.95 -0.30
N CYS A 77 11.75 13.68 0.06
CA CYS A 77 11.50 12.60 -0.90
C CYS A 77 10.18 11.86 -0.59
N TRP A 78 9.71 11.15 -1.60
CA TRP A 78 8.55 10.25 -1.49
C TRP A 78 8.65 9.14 -2.53
N THR A 79 7.99 8.04 -2.26
CA THR A 79 7.70 7.01 -3.26
C THR A 79 6.26 7.22 -3.72
N ILE A 80 6.02 7.23 -5.03
CA ILE A 80 4.68 7.35 -5.60
C ILE A 80 4.34 6.10 -6.41
N TYR A 81 3.11 5.63 -6.28
CA TYR A 81 2.52 4.58 -7.08
C TYR A 81 1.35 5.12 -7.90
N VAL A 82 1.44 4.97 -9.22
CA VAL A 82 0.41 5.38 -10.19
C VAL A 82 -0.14 4.12 -10.86
N PRO A 83 -1.46 3.82 -10.74
CA PRO A 83 -2.06 2.63 -11.36
C PRO A 83 -1.86 2.57 -12.87
N ASN A 84 -1.73 1.35 -13.40
CA ASN A 84 -1.58 1.13 -14.84
C ASN A 84 -2.82 1.57 -15.65
N SER A 85 -3.99 1.65 -15.01
CA SER A 85 -5.25 2.10 -15.62
C SER A 85 -5.41 3.62 -15.66
N THR A 86 -4.46 4.39 -15.11
CA THR A 86 -4.51 5.85 -15.06
C THR A 86 -4.24 6.44 -16.43
N ASP A 87 -5.12 7.34 -16.86
CA ASP A 87 -4.97 8.11 -18.09
C ASP A 87 -5.39 9.59 -17.88
N ASP A 88 -5.02 10.47 -18.82
CA ASP A 88 -5.30 11.92 -18.75
C ASP A 88 -6.79 12.27 -18.83
N SER A 89 -7.66 11.33 -19.18
CA SER A 89 -9.10 11.54 -19.33
C SER A 89 -9.87 11.44 -18.01
N GLN A 90 -9.24 10.91 -16.96
CA GLN A 90 -9.84 10.64 -15.65
C GLN A 90 -9.26 11.55 -14.59
N SER A 91 -10.09 11.94 -13.63
CA SER A 91 -9.66 12.60 -12.40
C SER A 91 -9.77 11.60 -11.26
N ILE A 92 -8.63 11.23 -10.67
CA ILE A 92 -8.51 10.08 -9.74
C ILE A 92 -8.15 10.51 -8.32
N PRO A 93 -8.50 9.71 -7.30
CA PRO A 93 -8.16 10.00 -5.91
C PRO A 93 -6.65 10.01 -5.67
N LEU A 94 -6.22 10.81 -4.68
CA LEU A 94 -4.89 10.80 -4.11
C LEU A 94 -4.95 10.31 -2.67
N ILE A 95 -4.06 9.38 -2.30
CA ILE A 95 -3.90 8.87 -0.94
C ILE A 95 -2.46 9.10 -0.51
N LEU A 96 -2.24 9.76 0.62
CA LEU A 96 -0.94 9.81 1.28
C LEU A 96 -0.92 8.78 2.41
N ASP A 97 0.10 7.92 2.45
CA ASP A 97 0.24 6.87 3.46
C ASP A 97 1.55 7.04 4.25
N LEU A 98 1.43 7.47 5.50
CA LEU A 98 2.53 7.94 6.34
C LEU A 98 3.09 6.83 7.23
N HIS A 99 4.41 6.63 7.17
CA HIS A 99 5.11 5.63 7.97
C HIS A 99 5.17 5.96 9.48
N ALA A 100 5.39 4.94 10.30
CA ALA A 100 5.61 5.07 11.74
C ALA A 100 7.03 5.60 12.06
N LEU A 101 7.23 6.03 13.31
CA LEU A 101 8.55 6.43 13.83
C LEU A 101 9.59 5.32 13.60
N GLN A 102 10.79 5.70 13.13
CA GLN A 102 11.90 4.80 12.81
C GLN A 102 11.56 3.76 11.72
N ARG A 103 10.52 4.03 10.91
CA ARG A 103 10.18 3.27 9.71
C ARG A 103 10.35 4.15 8.49
N SER A 104 10.59 3.53 7.35
CA SER A 104 10.69 4.22 6.06
C SER A 104 9.39 4.17 5.27
N ALA A 105 9.32 4.91 4.16
CA ALA A 105 8.26 4.78 3.17
C ALA A 105 8.19 3.36 2.61
N ASP A 106 9.34 2.69 2.36
CA ASP A 106 9.38 1.30 1.90
C ASP A 106 8.71 0.35 2.91
N ASN A 107 8.99 0.54 4.22
CA ASN A 107 8.33 -0.28 5.25
C ASN A 107 6.82 -0.03 5.29
N GLN A 108 6.37 1.19 5.03
CA GLN A 108 4.95 1.52 4.98
C GLN A 108 4.29 0.89 3.76
N TYR A 109 4.92 0.97 2.59
CA TYR A 109 4.49 0.30 1.37
C TYR A 109 4.30 -1.21 1.59
N GLU A 110 5.34 -1.89 2.10
CA GLU A 110 5.28 -3.34 2.37
C GLU A 110 4.21 -3.72 3.41
N LEU A 111 3.92 -2.83 4.36
CA LEU A 111 2.97 -3.08 5.44
C LEU A 111 1.51 -2.87 5.00
N SER A 112 1.26 -1.81 4.23
CA SER A 112 -0.10 -1.33 3.99
C SER A 112 -0.79 -1.97 2.79
N ASP A 113 0.00 -2.49 1.81
CA ASP A 113 -0.51 -3.07 0.56
C ASP A 113 -1.45 -2.10 -0.19
N MET A 114 -1.15 -0.78 -0.07
CA MET A 114 -1.99 0.27 -0.65
C MET A 114 -1.88 0.36 -2.17
N ASP A 115 -0.81 -0.16 -2.79
CA ASP A 115 -0.68 -0.32 -4.24
C ASP A 115 -1.78 -1.24 -4.82
N ARG A 116 -2.14 -2.33 -4.11
CA ARG A 116 -3.29 -3.15 -4.49
C ARG A 116 -4.61 -2.36 -4.39
N ILE A 117 -4.79 -1.56 -3.35
CA ILE A 117 -5.96 -0.68 -3.22
C ILE A 117 -5.97 0.38 -4.32
N ALA A 118 -4.79 0.91 -4.68
CA ALA A 118 -4.61 1.84 -5.78
C ALA A 118 -5.10 1.26 -7.12
N GLU A 119 -4.67 0.06 -7.47
CA GLU A 119 -5.11 -0.64 -8.69
C GLU A 119 -6.61 -0.93 -8.70
N GLU A 120 -7.16 -1.45 -7.59
CA GLU A 120 -8.58 -1.79 -7.48
C GLU A 120 -9.51 -0.56 -7.58
N ASN A 121 -9.04 0.62 -7.19
CA ASN A 121 -9.84 1.84 -7.07
C ASN A 121 -9.39 2.96 -8.01
N ASN A 122 -8.42 2.72 -8.87
CA ASN A 122 -7.78 3.72 -9.72
C ASN A 122 -7.42 4.99 -8.93
N ALA A 123 -6.54 4.84 -7.94
CA ALA A 123 -6.10 5.92 -7.04
C ALA A 123 -4.57 6.02 -7.02
N ILE A 124 -4.01 7.22 -7.02
CA ILE A 124 -2.57 7.42 -6.78
C ILE A 124 -2.31 7.27 -5.29
N VAL A 125 -1.22 6.55 -4.95
CA VAL A 125 -0.72 6.47 -3.57
C VAL A 125 0.67 7.07 -3.48
N VAL A 126 0.86 7.93 -2.48
CA VAL A 126 2.15 8.55 -2.17
C VAL A 126 2.57 8.12 -0.78
N TYR A 127 3.80 7.67 -0.64
CA TYR A 127 4.46 7.30 0.61
C TYR A 127 5.56 8.34 0.91
N PRO A 128 5.24 9.42 1.64
CA PRO A 128 6.23 10.45 1.91
C PRO A 128 7.30 9.95 2.89
N HIS A 129 8.54 10.42 2.72
CA HIS A 129 9.64 10.15 3.63
C HIS A 129 9.69 11.23 4.70
N GLY A 130 9.47 10.85 5.95
CA GLY A 130 9.69 11.72 7.10
C GLY A 130 11.18 12.01 7.29
N TYR A 131 11.50 13.19 7.83
CA TYR A 131 12.88 13.58 8.13
C TYR A 131 13.53 12.58 9.11
N GLU A 132 14.61 11.93 8.67
CA GLU A 132 15.28 10.87 9.42
C GLU A 132 14.30 9.84 10.03
N ASN A 133 13.28 9.43 9.22
CA ASN A 133 12.23 8.50 9.61
C ASN A 133 11.37 8.93 10.81
N SER A 134 11.13 10.23 10.94
CA SER A 134 10.26 10.81 11.97
C SER A 134 9.41 11.96 11.41
N TRP A 135 8.39 12.37 12.16
CA TRP A 135 7.45 13.42 11.80
C TRP A 135 7.38 14.47 12.92
N ASN A 136 7.37 15.75 12.57
CA ASN A 136 7.11 16.82 13.51
C ASN A 136 5.65 17.27 13.44
N PHE A 137 4.85 16.86 14.41
CA PHE A 137 3.48 17.35 14.60
C PHE A 137 3.32 18.20 15.88
N GLY A 138 4.42 18.82 16.33
CA GLY A 138 4.45 19.83 17.40
C GLY A 138 4.70 19.30 18.80
N GLN A 139 4.45 18.01 19.08
CA GLN A 139 4.66 17.39 20.40
C GLN A 139 5.58 16.18 20.37
N CYS A 140 5.88 15.67 19.19
CA CYS A 140 6.67 14.49 18.83
C CYS A 140 6.99 14.60 17.33
N CYS A 141 7.89 13.91 16.77
CA CYS A 141 8.88 13.04 17.40
C CYS A 141 10.25 13.41 16.88
N ASP A 142 11.27 13.22 17.72
CA ASP A 142 12.65 13.45 17.30
C ASP A 142 13.10 12.37 16.29
N PRO A 143 14.00 12.72 15.35
CA PRO A 143 14.71 14.01 15.29
C PRO A 143 13.96 15.16 14.57
N ALA A 144 12.86 14.90 13.85
CA ALA A 144 12.15 15.94 13.10
C ALA A 144 11.65 17.09 13.99
N ASN A 145 11.14 16.77 15.20
CA ASN A 145 10.66 17.77 16.15
C ASN A 145 11.81 18.63 16.70
N GLU A 146 12.93 18.01 17.13
CA GLU A 146 14.11 18.74 17.63
C GLU A 146 14.73 19.63 16.55
N ALA A 147 14.74 19.18 15.30
CA ALA A 147 15.24 19.94 14.15
C ALA A 147 14.27 21.04 13.69
N GLY A 148 13.06 21.08 14.21
CA GLY A 148 12.03 22.06 13.83
C GLY A 148 11.56 21.92 12.39
N ILE A 149 11.52 20.70 11.85
CA ILE A 149 11.12 20.42 10.47
C ILE A 149 9.67 20.83 10.24
N ASP A 150 9.39 21.49 9.12
CA ASP A 150 8.02 21.83 8.70
C ASP A 150 7.41 20.71 7.87
N ASP A 151 6.92 19.65 8.53
CA ASP A 151 6.24 18.55 7.87
C ASP A 151 4.84 18.93 7.37
N TYR A 152 4.17 19.92 7.97
CA TYR A 152 2.88 20.42 7.49
C TYR A 152 3.01 21.08 6.11
N GLY A 153 3.96 22.00 5.97
CA GLY A 153 4.22 22.66 4.70
C GLY A 153 4.72 21.70 3.64
N PHE A 154 5.57 20.74 4.00
CA PHE A 154 6.03 19.69 3.09
C PHE A 154 4.85 18.85 2.54
N LEU A 155 4.00 18.30 3.40
CA LEU A 155 2.87 17.47 2.99
C LEU A 155 1.86 18.24 2.12
N ARG A 156 1.61 19.51 2.47
CA ARG A 156 0.76 20.40 1.66
C ARG A 156 1.37 20.65 0.29
N THR A 157 2.66 20.94 0.22
CA THR A 157 3.38 21.13 -1.04
C THR A 157 3.39 19.87 -1.89
N LEU A 158 3.58 18.71 -1.26
CA LEU A 158 3.56 17.41 -1.94
C LEU A 158 2.19 17.11 -2.57
N ILE A 159 1.08 17.41 -1.87
CA ILE A 159 -0.27 17.27 -2.43
C ILE A 159 -0.45 18.15 -3.68
N TYR A 160 -0.04 19.43 -3.62
CA TYR A 160 -0.13 20.31 -4.77
C TYR A 160 0.77 19.86 -5.93
N HIS A 161 2.04 19.50 -5.62
CA HIS A 161 2.96 18.99 -6.63
C HIS A 161 2.41 17.75 -7.36
N THR A 162 1.85 16.80 -6.61
CA THR A 162 1.24 15.60 -7.19
C THR A 162 0.02 15.96 -8.03
N SER A 163 -0.82 16.89 -7.55
CA SER A 163 -2.02 17.33 -8.28
C SER A 163 -1.72 18.14 -9.56
N ASP A 164 -0.58 18.81 -9.62
CA ASP A 164 -0.12 19.54 -10.81
C ASP A 164 0.52 18.59 -11.85
N THR A 165 1.04 17.44 -11.40
CA THR A 165 1.74 16.49 -12.26
C THR A 165 0.85 15.39 -12.80
N PHE A 166 -0.16 14.95 -12.02
CA PHE A 166 -1.04 13.83 -12.31
C PHE A 166 -2.52 14.29 -12.32
N PRO A 167 -3.43 13.52 -12.95
CA PRO A 167 -4.85 13.87 -13.03
C PRO A 167 -5.59 13.65 -11.70
N VAL A 168 -5.12 14.28 -10.63
CA VAL A 168 -5.70 14.16 -9.28
C VAL A 168 -7.04 14.90 -9.20
N ASP A 169 -8.05 14.24 -8.63
CA ASP A 169 -9.26 14.89 -8.15
C ASP A 169 -9.00 15.55 -6.81
N THR A 170 -8.82 16.84 -6.78
CA THR A 170 -8.54 17.61 -5.56
C THR A 170 -9.70 17.60 -4.55
N GLY A 171 -10.88 17.13 -4.93
CA GLY A 171 -12.00 16.85 -4.02
C GLY A 171 -11.93 15.46 -3.38
N ARG A 172 -10.94 14.63 -3.76
CA ARG A 172 -10.73 13.26 -3.24
C ARG A 172 -9.29 13.02 -2.81
N VAL A 173 -8.79 13.88 -1.93
CA VAL A 173 -7.47 13.75 -1.29
C VAL A 173 -7.63 13.14 0.09
N TYR A 174 -6.94 12.03 0.31
CA TYR A 174 -7.03 11.25 1.54
C TYR A 174 -5.67 11.08 2.19
N MET A 175 -5.66 10.85 3.50
CA MET A 175 -4.43 10.57 4.23
C MET A 175 -4.64 9.43 5.20
N THR A 176 -3.65 8.56 5.30
CA THR A 176 -3.61 7.48 6.28
C THR A 176 -2.20 7.37 6.86
N GLY A 177 -2.02 6.52 7.83
CA GLY A 177 -0.71 6.27 8.39
C GLY A 177 -0.77 5.32 9.57
N TRP A 178 0.40 4.80 9.92
CA TRP A 178 0.57 3.90 11.05
C TRP A 178 1.27 4.58 12.22
N SER A 179 0.75 4.39 13.46
CA SER A 179 1.36 4.91 14.70
C SER A 179 1.62 6.41 14.61
N THR A 180 2.88 6.88 14.64
CA THR A 180 3.22 8.30 14.51
C THR A 180 2.84 8.90 13.16
N GLY A 181 2.80 8.11 12.08
CA GLY A 181 2.24 8.54 10.80
C GLY A 181 0.74 8.85 10.91
N CYS A 182 -0.01 8.05 11.69
CA CYS A 182 -1.40 8.37 12.01
C CYS A 182 -1.52 9.67 12.82
N ALA A 183 -0.64 9.88 13.82
CA ALA A 183 -0.65 11.11 14.62
C ALA A 183 -0.34 12.35 13.76
N MET A 184 0.61 12.24 12.81
CA MET A 184 0.90 13.28 11.83
C MET A 184 -0.30 13.52 10.90
N ALA A 185 -0.93 12.46 10.38
CA ALA A 185 -2.12 12.57 9.54
C ALA A 185 -3.28 13.28 10.26
N GLN A 186 -3.50 12.96 11.53
CA GLN A 186 -4.52 13.60 12.35
C GLN A 186 -4.21 15.09 12.62
N ALA A 187 -2.95 15.39 12.91
CA ALA A 187 -2.51 16.76 13.13
C ALA A 187 -2.62 17.59 11.85
N PHE A 188 -2.20 17.02 10.71
CA PHE A 188 -2.33 17.62 9.39
C PHE A 188 -3.80 17.87 9.01
N ALA A 189 -4.70 16.93 9.27
CA ALA A 189 -6.13 17.09 8.97
C ALA A 189 -6.78 18.27 9.71
N ASN A 190 -6.30 18.62 10.91
CA ASN A 190 -6.77 19.79 11.64
C ASN A 190 -6.28 21.11 11.02
N ASP A 191 -5.09 21.11 10.39
CA ASP A 191 -4.49 22.29 9.75
C ASP A 191 -4.95 22.47 8.31
N ALA A 192 -5.16 21.35 7.59
CA ALA A 192 -5.34 21.28 6.13
C ALA A 192 -6.74 20.80 5.73
N SER A 193 -7.78 21.18 6.49
CA SER A 193 -9.17 20.82 6.19
C SER A 193 -9.70 21.45 4.89
N ASP A 194 -8.97 22.38 4.32
CA ASP A 194 -9.22 23.02 3.01
C ASP A 194 -8.81 22.14 1.83
N ILE A 195 -7.90 21.18 2.03
CA ILE A 195 -7.38 20.32 0.95
C ILE A 195 -7.58 18.82 1.22
N LEU A 196 -7.72 18.41 2.48
CA LEU A 196 -7.89 17.01 2.86
C LEU A 196 -9.36 16.66 3.02
N THR A 197 -9.83 15.69 2.22
CA THR A 197 -11.24 15.25 2.25
C THR A 197 -11.55 14.38 3.44
N ALA A 198 -10.67 13.42 3.76
CA ALA A 198 -10.79 12.56 4.93
C ALA A 198 -9.45 11.91 5.30
N MET A 199 -9.37 11.41 6.53
CA MET A 199 -8.23 10.64 7.00
C MET A 199 -8.69 9.37 7.74
N ALA A 200 -7.81 8.37 7.75
CA ALA A 200 -7.98 7.16 8.53
C ALA A 200 -6.68 6.83 9.26
N CYS A 201 -6.79 6.06 10.34
CA CYS A 201 -5.62 5.65 11.13
C CYS A 201 -5.52 4.13 11.22
N MET A 202 -4.29 3.65 11.13
CA MET A 202 -3.95 2.26 11.46
C MET A 202 -3.14 2.24 12.75
N SER A 203 -3.70 1.62 13.77
CA SER A 203 -3.07 1.33 15.08
C SER A 203 -2.28 2.48 15.70
N MET A 204 -2.79 3.04 16.74
CA MET A 204 -2.03 3.91 17.66
C MET A 204 -1.57 3.14 18.87
#